data_738f615db2e1e7793efe9864dc9b59b4
#
_entry.id   738f615db2e1e7793efe9864dc9b59b4
#
_cell.length_a   1.000
_cell.length_b   1.000
_cell.length_c   1.000
_cell.angle_alpha   90.00
_cell.angle_beta   90.00
_cell.angle_gamma   90.00
#
_symmetry.space_group_name_H-M   'P 1'
#
loop_
_entity.id
_entity.type
_entity.pdbx_description
1 polymer ?
#
loop_
_entity_poly.entity_id
_entity_poly.type
_entity_poly.pdbx_seq_one_letter_code
_entity_poly.pdbx_strand_id
1 'polypeptide(L)'
;MFDSFFVPDARTALEGVRGGLFSGSRILITGATGAVGIHALAALRQLAADGIEFDVYATFQSEVTGRIAELLDHPRFHTIRGDLTSSAFRATLPQADFIFHSAGYAQPGRFLENPGKTIRLNTEATLDLLEHLPATGRLLFVSSSEVYAGLPADTPHRENQIGTSGPDHPRACYIEGKRCGEAACFAAHANGLKAISARLSLAYGPGARPGDRRALYSFIDNAIRDRGITLMDRGEALRSYCYAADAVRMMFRILLEGRQPVYNVGGNSTLSILNVAEKIGRMLDVPVRVPEDARPLAGAPAHVTLDMSRYQTEFGPLRYIDFDTGLHRTIDWHLLHTTAKA
;
A
#
# COMPACT_ATOMS: atom_id res chain seq x y z
N MET A 1 0.09 5.66 23.32
CA MET A 1 -0.09 4.39 22.59
C MET A 1 0.07 4.58 21.06
N PHE A 2 -0.44 5.66 20.47
CA PHE A 2 -0.13 6.05 19.08
C PHE A 2 1.39 6.16 18.87
N ASP A 3 2.10 6.83 19.77
CA ASP A 3 3.53 7.09 19.67
C ASP A 3 4.41 5.84 19.62
N SER A 4 3.97 4.71 20.20
CA SER A 4 4.78 3.49 20.26
C SER A 4 4.88 2.74 18.93
N PHE A 5 3.90 2.89 18.02
CA PHE A 5 3.89 2.21 16.73
C PHE A 5 4.23 3.15 15.57
N PHE A 6 3.51 4.26 15.47
CA PHE A 6 3.60 5.10 14.28
C PHE A 6 4.74 6.13 14.32
N VAL A 7 5.21 6.56 15.48
CA VAL A 7 6.36 7.49 15.52
C VAL A 7 7.66 6.81 15.05
N PRO A 8 8.03 5.60 15.51
CA PRO A 8 9.19 4.89 14.96
C PRO A 8 9.05 4.60 13.46
N ASP A 9 7.84 4.19 13.02
CA ASP A 9 7.59 3.92 11.61
C ASP A 9 7.61 5.19 10.76
N ALA A 10 7.11 6.32 11.27
CA ALA A 10 7.18 7.61 10.60
C ALA A 10 8.64 8.06 10.40
N ARG A 11 9.47 7.91 11.42
CA ARG A 11 10.91 8.20 11.31
C ARG A 11 11.60 7.33 10.27
N THR A 12 11.31 6.02 10.25
CA THR A 12 11.81 5.11 9.20
C THR A 12 11.32 5.54 7.81
N ALA A 13 10.04 5.91 7.69
CA ALA A 13 9.45 6.38 6.43
C ALA A 13 10.06 7.70 5.93
N LEU A 14 10.69 8.47 6.81
CA LEU A 14 11.32 9.75 6.49
C LEU A 14 12.84 9.67 6.28
N GLU A 15 13.46 8.51 6.51
CA GLU A 15 14.91 8.35 6.30
C GLU A 15 15.30 8.65 4.84
N GLY A 16 16.15 9.67 4.65
CA GLY A 16 16.59 10.12 3.34
C GLY A 16 15.52 10.77 2.46
N VAL A 17 14.35 11.08 3.03
CA VAL A 17 13.29 11.85 2.37
C VAL A 17 13.58 13.34 2.55
N ARG A 18 13.57 14.10 1.47
CA ARG A 18 13.71 15.56 1.50
C ARG A 18 12.38 16.23 1.86
N GLY A 19 11.90 15.96 3.09
CA GLY A 19 10.58 16.41 3.56
C GLY A 19 10.36 17.93 3.45
N GLY A 20 11.43 18.73 3.50
CA GLY A 20 11.34 20.18 3.26
C GLY A 20 10.77 20.58 1.90
N LEU A 21 10.77 19.67 0.90
CA LEU A 21 10.10 19.92 -0.38
C LEU A 21 8.57 20.01 -0.29
N PHE A 22 7.97 19.56 0.80
CA PHE A 22 6.55 19.76 1.09
C PHE A 22 6.23 21.15 1.65
N SER A 23 7.22 21.95 2.03
CA SER A 23 7.00 23.26 2.66
C SER A 23 6.12 24.18 1.81
N GLY A 24 5.10 24.75 2.40
CA GLY A 24 4.14 25.67 1.76
C GLY A 24 3.15 24.99 0.79
N SER A 25 3.17 23.64 0.66
CA SER A 25 2.35 22.92 -0.32
C SER A 25 1.02 22.42 0.23
N ARG A 26 0.13 22.04 -0.69
CA ARG A 26 -1.09 21.26 -0.43
C ARG A 26 -0.86 19.83 -0.84
N ILE A 27 -1.13 18.89 0.06
CA ILE A 27 -0.95 17.46 -0.15
C ILE A 27 -2.30 16.77 -0.07
N LEU A 28 -2.74 16.15 -1.15
CA LEU A 28 -3.98 15.35 -1.17
C LEU A 28 -3.62 13.86 -1.02
N ILE A 29 -4.17 13.21 0.01
CA ILE A 29 -4.03 11.77 0.22
C ILE A 29 -5.38 11.11 0.02
N THR A 30 -5.45 10.16 -0.90
CA THR A 30 -6.60 9.27 -1.04
C THR A 30 -6.26 7.89 -0.49
N GLY A 31 -7.25 7.21 0.09
CA GLY A 31 -7.00 5.90 0.71
C GLY A 31 -6.22 5.97 2.04
N ALA A 32 -6.32 7.07 2.75
CA ALA A 32 -5.59 7.38 3.97
C ALA A 32 -5.80 6.38 5.12
N THR A 33 -6.86 5.56 5.08
CA THR A 33 -7.15 4.50 6.06
C THR A 33 -6.59 3.12 5.69
N GLY A 34 -5.94 2.97 4.53
CA GLY A 34 -5.23 1.75 4.14
C GLY A 34 -3.89 1.62 4.84
N ALA A 35 -3.28 0.41 4.82
CA ALA A 35 -1.99 0.16 5.47
C ALA A 35 -0.88 1.15 5.04
N VAL A 36 -0.78 1.47 3.75
CA VAL A 36 0.18 2.45 3.23
C VAL A 36 -0.24 3.89 3.57
N GLY A 37 -1.54 4.19 3.42
CA GLY A 37 -2.07 5.54 3.66
C GLY A 37 -1.90 6.02 5.11
N ILE A 38 -2.10 5.13 6.08
CA ILE A 38 -1.92 5.48 7.51
C ILE A 38 -0.45 5.77 7.84
N HIS A 39 0.50 5.02 7.24
CA HIS A 39 1.92 5.30 7.41
C HIS A 39 2.35 6.59 6.70
N ALA A 40 1.75 6.90 5.54
CA ALA A 40 1.98 8.17 4.87
C ALA A 40 1.48 9.35 5.71
N LEU A 41 0.27 9.25 6.30
CA LEU A 41 -0.24 10.25 7.24
C LEU A 41 0.64 10.40 8.47
N ALA A 42 1.11 9.28 9.06
CA ALA A 42 2.00 9.32 10.21
C ALA A 42 3.32 10.02 9.89
N ALA A 43 3.90 9.75 8.73
CA ALA A 43 5.11 10.41 8.27
C ALA A 43 4.89 11.93 8.05
N LEU A 44 3.79 12.33 7.42
CA LEU A 44 3.46 13.76 7.29
C LEU A 44 3.20 14.42 8.66
N ARG A 45 2.53 13.72 9.58
CA ARG A 45 2.33 14.23 10.93
C ARG A 45 3.65 14.44 11.67
N GLN A 46 4.64 13.57 11.46
CA GLN A 46 5.98 13.73 11.99
C GLN A 46 6.70 14.94 11.37
N LEU A 47 6.62 15.13 10.03
CA LEU A 47 7.19 16.32 9.37
C LEU A 47 6.59 17.63 9.89
N ALA A 48 5.28 17.65 10.15
CA ALA A 48 4.63 18.81 10.75
C ALA A 48 5.10 19.05 12.20
N ALA A 49 5.33 17.98 12.98
CA ALA A 49 5.92 18.07 14.31
C ALA A 49 7.38 18.55 14.29
N ASP A 50 8.11 18.25 13.22
CA ASP A 50 9.47 18.71 12.97
C ASP A 50 9.52 20.17 12.44
N GLY A 51 8.36 20.86 12.36
CA GLY A 51 8.26 22.27 12.01
C GLY A 51 8.12 22.57 10.51
N ILE A 52 7.86 21.57 9.66
CA ILE A 52 7.61 21.80 8.23
C ILE A 52 6.12 22.14 8.06
N GLU A 53 5.84 23.30 7.48
CA GLU A 53 4.48 23.79 7.27
C GLU A 53 3.93 23.39 5.90
N PHE A 54 2.80 22.70 5.87
CA PHE A 54 2.02 22.30 4.68
C PHE A 54 0.60 21.95 5.08
N ASP A 55 -0.32 21.91 4.13
CA ASP A 55 -1.70 21.47 4.36
C ASP A 55 -1.93 20.06 3.81
N VAL A 56 -2.54 19.18 4.61
CA VAL A 56 -2.92 17.82 4.21
C VAL A 56 -4.42 17.71 4.05
N TYR A 57 -4.88 17.24 2.91
CA TYR A 57 -6.27 16.92 2.62
C TYR A 57 -6.40 15.40 2.48
N ALA A 58 -7.02 14.75 3.46
CA ALA A 58 -7.16 13.31 3.48
C ALA A 58 -8.60 12.89 3.19
N THR A 59 -8.80 12.04 2.16
CA THR A 59 -10.15 11.58 1.80
C THR A 59 -10.52 10.27 2.46
N PHE A 60 -11.76 10.17 2.92
CA PHE A 60 -12.32 9.01 3.62
C PHE A 60 -13.73 8.69 3.10
N GLN A 61 -14.04 7.42 2.94
CA GLN A 61 -15.39 6.98 2.60
C GLN A 61 -16.29 6.85 3.86
N SER A 62 -15.71 6.37 4.97
CA SER A 62 -16.40 6.19 6.25
C SER A 62 -15.92 7.22 7.26
N GLU A 63 -16.64 7.35 8.37
CA GLU A 63 -16.22 8.17 9.50
C GLU A 63 -14.83 7.75 10.00
N VAL A 64 -14.05 8.75 10.37
CA VAL A 64 -12.70 8.57 10.91
C VAL A 64 -12.80 8.55 12.42
N THR A 65 -12.38 7.45 13.02
CA THR A 65 -12.43 7.25 14.47
C THR A 65 -11.10 6.72 15.00
N GLY A 66 -10.91 6.80 16.31
CA GLY A 66 -9.75 6.26 17.00
C GLY A 66 -8.44 6.89 16.51
N ARG A 67 -7.44 6.07 16.26
CA ARG A 67 -6.05 6.50 15.98
C ARG A 67 -5.86 7.27 14.69
N ILE A 68 -6.71 7.05 13.69
CA ILE A 68 -6.66 7.86 12.48
C ILE A 68 -7.14 9.29 12.78
N ALA A 69 -8.14 9.44 13.66
CA ALA A 69 -8.56 10.75 14.14
C ALA A 69 -7.44 11.46 14.90
N GLU A 70 -6.69 10.75 15.77
CA GLU A 70 -5.52 11.30 16.46
C GLU A 70 -4.44 11.81 15.48
N LEU A 71 -4.19 11.06 14.38
CA LEU A 71 -3.24 11.48 13.32
C LEU A 71 -3.67 12.76 12.62
N LEU A 72 -4.96 12.94 12.48
CA LEU A 72 -5.57 14.08 11.78
C LEU A 72 -5.85 15.26 12.71
N ASP A 73 -5.66 15.09 14.02
CA ASP A 73 -5.81 16.17 15.01
C ASP A 73 -4.62 17.16 14.91
N HIS A 74 -4.69 17.99 13.89
CA HIS A 74 -3.72 19.06 13.62
C HIS A 74 -4.38 20.16 12.79
N PRO A 75 -4.11 21.45 13.06
CA PRO A 75 -4.78 22.57 12.41
C PRO A 75 -4.70 22.60 10.88
N ARG A 76 -3.63 22.02 10.30
CA ARG A 76 -3.39 21.96 8.86
C ARG A 76 -3.76 20.60 8.23
N PHE A 77 -4.43 19.70 8.97
CA PHE A 77 -4.85 18.40 8.45
C PHE A 77 -6.38 18.41 8.31
N HIS A 78 -6.86 18.33 7.08
CA HIS A 78 -8.26 18.46 6.71
C HIS A 78 -8.83 17.12 6.28
N THR A 79 -9.97 16.75 6.84
CA THR A 79 -10.69 15.53 6.46
C THR A 79 -11.75 15.84 5.41
N ILE A 80 -11.79 15.08 4.31
CA ILE A 80 -12.81 15.19 3.28
C ILE A 80 -13.51 13.84 3.15
N ARG A 81 -14.80 13.81 3.53
CA ARG A 81 -15.59 12.58 3.50
C ARG A 81 -16.37 12.45 2.21
N GLY A 82 -16.20 11.32 1.49
CA GLY A 82 -16.99 11.02 0.30
C GLY A 82 -16.53 9.75 -0.41
N ASP A 83 -17.26 9.37 -1.46
CA ASP A 83 -16.96 8.20 -2.28
C ASP A 83 -16.19 8.62 -3.54
N LEU A 84 -14.91 8.24 -3.62
CA LEU A 84 -14.07 8.51 -4.79
C LEU A 84 -14.57 7.85 -6.09
N THR A 85 -15.54 6.94 -6.05
CA THR A 85 -16.19 6.43 -7.27
C THR A 85 -17.19 7.42 -7.86
N SER A 86 -17.60 8.46 -7.12
CA SER A 86 -18.51 9.53 -7.56
C SER A 86 -17.73 10.66 -8.22
N SER A 87 -18.03 10.97 -9.47
CA SER A 87 -17.44 12.11 -10.19
C SER A 87 -17.82 13.45 -9.53
N ALA A 88 -19.07 13.58 -9.04
CA ALA A 88 -19.50 14.76 -8.32
C ALA A 88 -18.68 15.00 -7.04
N PHE A 89 -18.31 13.93 -6.32
CA PHE A 89 -17.44 14.08 -5.16
C PHE A 89 -16.01 14.46 -5.58
N ARG A 90 -15.45 13.80 -6.61
CA ARG A 90 -14.09 14.11 -7.06
C ARG A 90 -13.95 15.56 -7.52
N ALA A 91 -14.99 16.12 -8.16
CA ALA A 91 -15.02 17.53 -8.56
C ALA A 91 -14.95 18.52 -7.40
N THR A 92 -15.25 18.11 -6.15
CA THR A 92 -15.15 18.96 -4.96
C THR A 92 -13.77 18.94 -4.30
N LEU A 93 -12.88 18.08 -4.77
CA LEU A 93 -11.54 17.97 -4.17
C LEU A 93 -10.70 19.22 -4.47
N PRO A 94 -9.82 19.63 -3.56
CA PRO A 94 -8.97 20.80 -3.80
C PRO A 94 -7.89 20.48 -4.83
N GLN A 95 -7.40 21.51 -5.52
CA GLN A 95 -6.12 21.44 -6.20
C GLN A 95 -5.00 21.18 -5.17
N ALA A 96 -4.06 20.33 -5.52
CA ALA A 96 -2.95 19.95 -4.65
C ALA A 96 -1.63 19.87 -5.40
N ASP A 97 -0.55 20.35 -4.76
CA ASP A 97 0.79 20.32 -5.31
C ASP A 97 1.35 18.89 -5.33
N PHE A 98 0.93 18.08 -4.34
CA PHE A 98 1.27 16.66 -4.26
C PHE A 98 0.02 15.82 -4.06
N ILE A 99 -0.15 14.79 -4.88
CA ILE A 99 -1.24 13.81 -4.73
C ILE A 99 -0.65 12.43 -4.47
N PHE A 100 -1.00 11.84 -3.31
CA PHE A 100 -0.67 10.46 -2.97
C PHE A 100 -1.94 9.61 -3.13
N HIS A 101 -2.09 8.99 -4.32
CA HIS A 101 -3.29 8.23 -4.67
C HIS A 101 -3.13 6.76 -4.30
N SER A 102 -3.56 6.39 -3.09
CA SER A 102 -3.54 5.00 -2.59
C SER A 102 -4.94 4.40 -2.38
N ALA A 103 -5.99 5.12 -2.77
CA ALA A 103 -7.35 4.58 -2.69
C ALA A 103 -7.54 3.41 -3.66
N GLY A 104 -8.05 2.30 -3.12
CA GLY A 104 -8.34 1.10 -3.89
C GLY A 104 -8.64 -0.08 -2.98
N TYR A 105 -9.35 -1.06 -3.52
CA TYR A 105 -9.53 -2.33 -2.84
C TYR A 105 -8.30 -3.21 -3.08
N ALA A 106 -7.45 -3.37 -2.05
CA ALA A 106 -6.21 -4.18 -2.14
C ALA A 106 -6.40 -5.64 -1.65
N GLN A 107 -7.59 -5.98 -1.15
CA GLN A 107 -7.93 -7.31 -0.67
C GLN A 107 -8.71 -8.08 -1.74
N PRO A 108 -8.30 -9.32 -2.10
CA PRO A 108 -8.97 -10.10 -3.14
C PRO A 108 -10.49 -10.22 -2.95
N GLY A 109 -10.97 -10.53 -1.76
CA GLY A 109 -12.40 -10.61 -1.48
C GLY A 109 -13.13 -9.30 -1.81
N ARG A 110 -12.57 -8.14 -1.42
CA ARG A 110 -13.21 -6.85 -1.63
C ARG A 110 -13.25 -6.40 -3.08
N PHE A 111 -12.17 -6.60 -3.85
CA PHE A 111 -12.19 -6.18 -5.24
C PHE A 111 -13.03 -7.12 -6.13
N LEU A 112 -13.13 -8.40 -5.76
CA LEU A 112 -14.01 -9.35 -6.44
C LEU A 112 -15.50 -9.11 -6.11
N GLU A 113 -15.82 -8.71 -4.89
CA GLU A 113 -17.17 -8.31 -4.48
C GLU A 113 -17.61 -6.99 -5.15
N ASN A 114 -16.66 -6.11 -5.50
CA ASN A 114 -16.94 -4.78 -6.03
C ASN A 114 -16.13 -4.47 -7.31
N PRO A 115 -16.25 -5.27 -8.38
CA PRO A 115 -15.37 -5.13 -9.55
C PRO A 115 -15.51 -3.79 -10.26
N GLY A 116 -16.73 -3.28 -10.44
CA GLY A 116 -16.98 -1.99 -11.06
C GLY A 116 -16.38 -0.81 -10.27
N LYS A 117 -16.51 -0.82 -8.94
CA LYS A 117 -15.89 0.20 -8.08
C LYS A 117 -14.37 0.09 -8.10
N THR A 118 -13.83 -1.13 -8.17
CA THR A 118 -12.39 -1.36 -8.28
C THR A 118 -11.82 -0.74 -9.55
N ILE A 119 -12.47 -0.94 -10.67
CA ILE A 119 -12.09 -0.33 -11.95
C ILE A 119 -12.15 1.20 -11.83
N ARG A 120 -13.30 1.78 -11.42
CA ARG A 120 -13.46 3.24 -11.29
C ARG A 120 -12.42 3.91 -10.41
N LEU A 121 -12.09 3.32 -9.26
CA LEU A 121 -11.08 3.86 -8.34
C LEU A 121 -9.68 3.93 -8.95
N ASN A 122 -9.34 2.99 -9.83
CA ASN A 122 -8.02 2.95 -10.45
C ASN A 122 -7.97 3.70 -11.79
N THR A 123 -9.11 3.98 -12.44
CA THR A 123 -9.19 4.61 -13.76
C THR A 123 -9.76 6.02 -13.68
N GLU A 124 -11.08 6.14 -13.54
CA GLU A 124 -11.78 7.44 -13.49
C GLU A 124 -11.22 8.34 -12.39
N ALA A 125 -11.02 7.79 -11.17
CA ALA A 125 -10.49 8.59 -10.08
C ALA A 125 -9.04 9.03 -10.34
N THR A 126 -8.22 8.22 -11.00
CA THR A 126 -6.85 8.62 -11.37
C THR A 126 -6.87 9.74 -12.40
N LEU A 127 -7.75 9.65 -13.43
CA LEU A 127 -7.89 10.68 -14.46
C LEU A 127 -8.33 12.02 -13.85
N ASP A 128 -9.40 12.01 -13.04
CA ASP A 128 -9.90 13.23 -12.42
C ASP A 128 -8.86 13.85 -11.45
N LEU A 129 -8.13 13.00 -10.69
CA LEU A 129 -7.07 13.49 -9.80
C LEU A 129 -5.91 14.16 -10.55
N LEU A 130 -5.61 13.73 -11.76
CA LEU A 130 -4.61 14.40 -12.60
C LEU A 130 -5.04 15.84 -12.97
N GLU A 131 -6.35 16.10 -13.10
CA GLU A 131 -6.89 17.44 -13.36
C GLU A 131 -6.78 18.38 -12.13
N HIS A 132 -6.61 17.83 -10.94
CA HIS A 132 -6.38 18.60 -9.71
C HIS A 132 -4.91 19.00 -9.48
N LEU A 133 -4.00 18.60 -10.40
CA LEU A 133 -2.59 18.98 -10.32
C LEU A 133 -2.32 20.31 -11.03
N PRO A 134 -1.63 21.27 -10.41
CA PRO A 134 -1.01 22.35 -11.18
C PRO A 134 0.13 21.82 -12.06
N ALA A 135 0.56 22.59 -13.03
CA ALA A 135 1.61 22.18 -13.98
C ALA A 135 2.94 21.76 -13.31
N THR A 136 3.23 22.28 -12.11
CA THR A 136 4.39 21.94 -11.29
C THR A 136 4.12 20.81 -10.30
N GLY A 137 2.88 20.37 -10.20
CA GLY A 137 2.44 19.36 -9.23
C GLY A 137 2.95 17.95 -9.53
N ARG A 138 2.86 17.08 -8.55
CA ARG A 138 3.33 15.69 -8.64
C ARG A 138 2.28 14.73 -8.10
N LEU A 139 2.01 13.66 -8.83
CA LEU A 139 1.11 12.59 -8.41
C LEU A 139 1.85 11.28 -8.32
N LEU A 140 1.67 10.56 -7.21
CA LEU A 140 2.03 9.16 -7.07
C LEU A 140 0.78 8.30 -7.08
N PHE A 141 0.65 7.44 -8.09
CA PHE A 141 -0.36 6.40 -8.15
C PHE A 141 0.19 5.10 -7.55
N VAL A 142 -0.43 4.62 -6.47
CA VAL A 142 -0.06 3.34 -5.87
C VAL A 142 -0.64 2.21 -6.72
N SER A 143 0.19 1.71 -7.62
CA SER A 143 -0.06 0.53 -8.45
C SER A 143 0.25 -0.75 -7.66
N SER A 144 0.36 -1.88 -8.34
CA SER A 144 0.53 -3.19 -7.71
C SER A 144 1.48 -4.07 -8.52
N SER A 145 2.20 -4.95 -7.85
CA SER A 145 2.95 -6.04 -8.50
C SER A 145 2.05 -7.00 -9.28
N GLU A 146 0.73 -6.98 -9.08
CA GLU A 146 -0.20 -7.80 -9.89
C GLU A 146 -0.30 -7.37 -11.36
N VAL A 147 0.20 -6.21 -11.74
CA VAL A 147 0.33 -5.83 -13.15
C VAL A 147 1.25 -6.78 -13.93
N TYR A 148 2.09 -7.54 -13.23
CA TYR A 148 2.96 -8.56 -13.78
C TYR A 148 2.30 -9.93 -13.96
N ALA A 149 1.01 -10.09 -13.63
CA ALA A 149 0.30 -11.37 -13.72
C ALA A 149 0.43 -11.99 -15.12
N GLY A 150 0.81 -13.27 -15.14
CA GLY A 150 1.06 -14.03 -16.37
C GLY A 150 2.53 -14.04 -16.84
N LEU A 151 3.44 -13.28 -16.21
CA LEU A 151 4.87 -13.42 -16.48
C LEU A 151 5.45 -14.69 -15.79
N PRO A 152 6.54 -15.25 -16.32
CA PRO A 152 7.28 -16.33 -15.66
C PRO A 152 7.68 -15.96 -14.23
N ALA A 153 7.61 -16.92 -13.33
CA ALA A 153 7.80 -16.71 -11.90
C ALA A 153 9.26 -16.88 -11.41
N ASP A 154 10.16 -17.25 -12.31
CA ASP A 154 11.55 -17.62 -12.03
C ASP A 154 12.53 -16.43 -11.92
N THR A 155 12.12 -15.27 -12.38
CA THR A 155 12.95 -14.05 -12.38
C THR A 155 12.24 -12.85 -11.76
N PRO A 156 12.98 -11.95 -11.06
CA PRO A 156 12.40 -10.70 -10.58
C PRO A 156 11.91 -9.82 -11.72
N HIS A 157 10.69 -9.29 -11.58
CA HIS A 157 10.04 -8.49 -12.62
C HIS A 157 10.55 -7.05 -12.65
N ARG A 158 10.82 -6.55 -13.84
CA ARG A 158 11.32 -5.18 -14.11
C ARG A 158 10.20 -4.28 -14.60
N GLU A 159 10.35 -2.98 -14.42
CA GLU A 159 9.35 -1.98 -14.78
C GLU A 159 9.09 -1.85 -16.29
N ASN A 160 9.99 -2.30 -17.13
CA ASN A 160 9.78 -2.37 -18.59
C ASN A 160 8.96 -3.60 -19.03
N GLN A 161 8.54 -4.44 -18.10
CA GLN A 161 7.70 -5.60 -18.35
C GLN A 161 6.26 -5.32 -17.93
N ILE A 162 5.31 -6.01 -18.56
CA ILE A 162 3.91 -6.06 -18.19
C ILE A 162 3.44 -7.51 -18.31
N GLY A 163 2.53 -7.94 -17.44
CA GLY A 163 2.02 -9.29 -17.45
C GLY A 163 1.13 -9.59 -18.65
N THR A 164 0.99 -10.86 -18.97
CA THR A 164 0.26 -11.37 -20.14
C THR A 164 -1.13 -11.92 -19.81
N SER A 165 -1.59 -11.77 -18.55
CA SER A 165 -2.97 -12.16 -18.16
C SER A 165 -4.01 -11.38 -18.96
N GLY A 166 -5.04 -12.11 -19.46
CA GLY A 166 -6.14 -11.52 -20.22
C GLY A 166 -7.25 -10.96 -19.33
N PRO A 167 -8.26 -10.29 -19.96
CA PRO A 167 -9.39 -9.71 -19.24
C PRO A 167 -10.35 -10.75 -18.65
N ASP A 168 -10.22 -12.01 -19.00
CA ASP A 168 -10.92 -13.19 -18.47
C ASP A 168 -10.28 -13.74 -17.18
N HIS A 169 -9.13 -13.22 -16.78
CA HIS A 169 -8.49 -13.63 -15.53
C HIS A 169 -9.41 -13.36 -14.33
N PRO A 170 -9.52 -14.27 -13.34
CA PRO A 170 -10.42 -14.10 -12.18
C PRO A 170 -10.22 -12.78 -11.41
N ARG A 171 -9.04 -12.18 -11.50
CA ARG A 171 -8.68 -10.92 -10.84
C ARG A 171 -8.54 -9.74 -11.82
N ALA A 172 -9.07 -9.87 -13.06
CA ALA A 172 -8.90 -8.88 -14.11
C ALA A 172 -9.35 -7.47 -13.71
N CYS A 173 -10.46 -7.33 -12.97
CA CYS A 173 -10.92 -6.02 -12.53
C CYS A 173 -9.88 -5.22 -11.74
N TYR A 174 -9.03 -5.91 -10.97
CA TYR A 174 -7.94 -5.30 -10.23
C TYR A 174 -6.71 -5.09 -11.11
N ILE A 175 -6.28 -6.13 -11.82
CA ILE A 175 -5.08 -6.11 -12.67
C ILE A 175 -5.21 -5.05 -13.77
N GLU A 176 -6.30 -5.10 -14.54
CA GLU A 176 -6.53 -4.17 -15.64
C GLU A 176 -6.85 -2.75 -15.14
N GLY A 177 -7.55 -2.65 -13.99
CA GLY A 177 -7.72 -1.35 -13.34
C GLY A 177 -6.39 -0.69 -12.99
N LYS A 178 -5.43 -1.44 -12.42
CA LYS A 178 -4.10 -0.94 -12.11
C LYS A 178 -3.30 -0.59 -13.38
N ARG A 179 -3.33 -1.46 -14.41
CA ARG A 179 -2.68 -1.19 -15.72
C ARG A 179 -3.24 0.06 -16.39
N CYS A 180 -4.56 0.25 -16.36
CA CYS A 180 -5.19 1.44 -16.92
C CYS A 180 -4.81 2.72 -16.14
N GLY A 181 -4.77 2.67 -14.80
CA GLY A 181 -4.29 3.79 -13.99
C GLY A 181 -2.83 4.14 -14.26
N GLU A 182 -1.96 3.13 -14.48
CA GLU A 182 -0.57 3.38 -14.93
C GLU A 182 -0.53 4.04 -16.32
N ALA A 183 -1.39 3.59 -17.25
CA ALA A 183 -1.45 4.18 -18.59
C ALA A 183 -1.88 5.66 -18.53
N ALA A 184 -2.84 6.02 -17.68
CA ALA A 184 -3.24 7.41 -17.44
C ALA A 184 -2.08 8.25 -16.89
N CYS A 185 -1.36 7.74 -15.87
CA CYS A 185 -0.18 8.40 -15.32
C CYS A 185 0.94 8.54 -16.35
N PHE A 186 1.17 7.50 -17.16
CA PHE A 186 2.18 7.51 -18.20
C PHE A 186 1.88 8.56 -19.29
N ALA A 187 0.62 8.64 -19.75
CA ALA A 187 0.17 9.64 -20.69
C ALA A 187 0.34 11.06 -20.14
N ALA A 188 -0.04 11.29 -18.88
CA ALA A 188 0.16 12.56 -18.21
C ALA A 188 1.66 12.92 -18.07
N HIS A 189 2.50 11.94 -17.75
CA HIS A 189 3.95 12.11 -17.65
C HIS A 189 4.58 12.48 -19.00
N ALA A 190 4.16 11.83 -20.09
CA ALA A 190 4.61 12.14 -21.45
C ALA A 190 4.22 13.57 -21.88
N ASN A 191 3.12 14.11 -21.33
CA ASN A 191 2.67 15.48 -21.55
C ASN A 191 3.25 16.51 -20.55
N GLY A 192 4.26 16.13 -19.78
CA GLY A 192 5.03 17.04 -18.92
C GLY A 192 4.57 17.11 -17.46
N LEU A 193 3.44 16.49 -17.08
CA LEU A 193 3.07 16.36 -15.67
C LEU A 193 3.96 15.34 -14.95
N LYS A 194 4.20 15.53 -13.67
CA LYS A 194 4.98 14.58 -12.87
C LYS A 194 4.07 13.51 -12.23
N ALA A 195 3.37 12.74 -13.08
CA ALA A 195 2.55 11.61 -12.66
C ALA A 195 3.39 10.32 -12.72
N ILE A 196 3.50 9.63 -11.59
CA ILE A 196 4.40 8.49 -11.41
C ILE A 196 3.65 7.33 -10.77
N SER A 197 3.88 6.13 -11.28
CA SER A 197 3.28 4.90 -10.74
C SER A 197 4.26 4.13 -9.86
N ALA A 198 3.80 3.66 -8.70
CA ALA A 198 4.56 2.82 -7.78
C ALA A 198 3.96 1.40 -7.73
N ARG A 199 4.63 0.41 -8.34
CA ARG A 199 4.20 -1.00 -8.35
C ARG A 199 4.56 -1.65 -7.01
N LEU A 200 3.62 -1.60 -6.09
CA LEU A 200 3.81 -2.08 -4.73
C LEU A 200 3.70 -3.61 -4.67
N SER A 201 4.65 -4.25 -3.98
CA SER A 201 4.56 -5.64 -3.54
C SER A 201 3.59 -5.79 -2.36
N LEU A 202 3.61 -6.92 -1.63
CA LEU A 202 2.77 -7.09 -0.46
C LEU A 202 3.26 -6.21 0.71
N ALA A 203 2.59 -5.08 0.93
CA ALA A 203 2.84 -4.26 2.11
C ALA A 203 2.19 -4.87 3.36
N TYR A 204 2.92 -4.88 4.47
CA TYR A 204 2.46 -5.32 5.78
C TYR A 204 2.99 -4.39 6.88
N GLY A 205 2.32 -4.38 8.03
CA GLY A 205 2.69 -3.53 9.17
C GLY A 205 1.50 -3.22 10.06
N PRO A 206 1.70 -2.45 11.15
CA PRO A 206 0.64 -1.89 11.96
C PRO A 206 -0.37 -1.09 11.14
N GLY A 207 -1.60 -0.92 11.65
CA GLY A 207 -2.63 -0.12 10.98
C GLY A 207 -3.56 -0.90 10.05
N ALA A 208 -3.35 -2.21 9.88
CA ALA A 208 -4.33 -3.04 9.19
C ALA A 208 -5.68 -3.01 9.91
N ARG A 209 -6.77 -2.97 9.12
CA ARG A 209 -8.11 -2.98 9.69
C ARG A 209 -8.45 -4.36 10.26
N PRO A 210 -9.22 -4.43 11.36
CA PRO A 210 -9.76 -5.70 11.83
C PRO A 210 -10.53 -6.42 10.70
N GLY A 211 -10.29 -7.72 10.54
CA GLY A 211 -10.89 -8.53 9.48
C GLY A 211 -10.25 -8.33 8.10
N ASP A 212 -9.02 -7.87 8.02
CA ASP A 212 -8.24 -7.90 6.78
C ASP A 212 -7.97 -9.36 6.39
N ARG A 213 -8.50 -9.78 5.22
CA ARG A 213 -8.45 -11.18 4.76
C ARG A 213 -7.18 -11.53 3.96
N ARG A 214 -6.17 -10.66 3.92
CA ARG A 214 -4.87 -11.03 3.35
C ARG A 214 -4.19 -12.06 4.25
N ALA A 215 -3.50 -13.03 3.66
CA ALA A 215 -2.99 -14.22 4.36
C ALA A 215 -2.28 -13.89 5.68
N LEU A 216 -1.31 -12.96 5.69
CA LEU A 216 -0.56 -12.58 6.89
C LEU A 216 -1.47 -12.14 8.04
N TYR A 217 -2.43 -11.25 7.76
CA TYR A 217 -3.35 -10.74 8.78
C TYR A 217 -4.37 -11.77 9.23
N SER A 218 -4.89 -12.59 8.28
CA SER A 218 -5.76 -13.72 8.62
C SER A 218 -5.06 -14.73 9.52
N PHE A 219 -3.79 -15.01 9.29
CA PHE A 219 -3.00 -15.92 10.14
C PHE A 219 -2.83 -15.35 11.55
N ILE A 220 -2.54 -14.05 11.69
CA ILE A 220 -2.46 -13.40 12.99
C ILE A 220 -3.82 -13.46 13.69
N ASP A 221 -4.91 -13.10 13.02
CA ASP A 221 -6.25 -13.12 13.57
C ASP A 221 -6.65 -14.54 14.04
N ASN A 222 -6.39 -15.57 13.21
CA ASN A 222 -6.69 -16.96 13.56
C ASN A 222 -5.81 -17.45 14.72
N ALA A 223 -4.52 -17.13 14.72
CA ALA A 223 -3.62 -17.48 15.81
C ALA A 223 -4.08 -16.90 17.16
N ILE A 224 -4.56 -15.65 17.17
CA ILE A 224 -5.04 -14.98 18.38
C ILE A 224 -6.39 -15.56 18.84
N ARG A 225 -7.35 -15.75 17.92
CA ARG A 225 -8.73 -16.13 18.25
C ARG A 225 -8.90 -17.64 18.40
N ASP A 226 -8.36 -18.39 17.43
CA ASP A 226 -8.63 -19.82 17.28
C ASP A 226 -7.51 -20.69 17.85
N ARG A 227 -6.43 -20.04 18.38
CA ARG A 227 -5.23 -20.70 18.89
C ARG A 227 -4.62 -21.69 17.89
N GLY A 228 -4.67 -21.36 16.61
CA GLY A 228 -4.11 -22.18 15.55
C GLY A 228 -4.21 -21.50 14.19
N ILE A 229 -3.38 -21.93 13.25
CA ILE A 229 -3.38 -21.44 11.88
C ILE A 229 -3.63 -22.64 10.97
N THR A 230 -4.63 -22.57 10.11
CA THR A 230 -4.88 -23.58 9.06
C THR A 230 -4.75 -22.91 7.69
N LEU A 231 -3.88 -23.44 6.86
CA LEU A 231 -3.69 -22.98 5.49
C LEU A 231 -4.86 -23.46 4.60
N MET A 232 -5.13 -22.75 3.52
CA MET A 232 -6.13 -23.14 2.53
C MET A 232 -5.52 -24.01 1.41
N ASP A 233 -4.20 -23.89 1.20
CA ASP A 233 -3.41 -24.67 0.25
C ASP A 233 -2.07 -25.05 0.89
N ARG A 234 -1.12 -25.57 0.13
CA ARG A 234 0.21 -25.96 0.66
C ARG A 234 1.10 -24.79 1.05
N GLY A 235 0.69 -23.56 0.77
CA GLY A 235 1.43 -22.36 1.11
C GLY A 235 2.75 -22.18 0.39
N GLU A 236 2.96 -22.84 -0.76
CA GLU A 236 4.22 -22.80 -1.51
C GLU A 236 4.45 -21.49 -2.27
N ALA A 237 3.38 -20.72 -2.50
CA ALA A 237 3.44 -19.47 -3.26
C ALA A 237 4.37 -18.46 -2.59
N LEU A 238 5.39 -17.98 -3.32
CA LEU A 238 6.37 -16.98 -2.86
C LEU A 238 5.84 -15.55 -3.04
N ARG A 239 6.11 -14.71 -2.07
CA ARG A 239 5.75 -13.28 -2.09
C ARG A 239 6.91 -12.44 -1.59
N SER A 240 7.11 -11.29 -2.25
CA SER A 240 7.95 -10.23 -1.72
C SER A 240 7.14 -9.40 -0.72
N TYR A 241 7.57 -9.41 0.54
CA TYR A 241 6.97 -8.61 1.59
C TYR A 241 7.74 -7.31 1.78
N CYS A 242 7.01 -6.21 1.89
CA CYS A 242 7.57 -4.89 2.14
C CYS A 242 6.94 -4.30 3.40
N TYR A 243 7.75 -3.92 4.37
CA TYR A 243 7.23 -3.25 5.55
C TYR A 243 6.65 -1.89 5.17
N ALA A 244 5.51 -1.52 5.74
CA ALA A 244 4.74 -0.36 5.26
C ALA A 244 5.50 0.96 5.39
N ALA A 245 6.34 1.13 6.43
CA ALA A 245 7.17 2.31 6.57
C ALA A 245 8.27 2.39 5.48
N ASP A 246 8.86 1.24 5.10
CA ASP A 246 9.82 1.19 3.98
C ASP A 246 9.13 1.49 2.65
N ALA A 247 7.91 0.98 2.43
CA ALA A 247 7.13 1.29 1.25
C ALA A 247 6.85 2.80 1.14
N VAL A 248 6.42 3.44 2.24
CA VAL A 248 6.16 4.88 2.27
C VAL A 248 7.43 5.69 2.06
N ARG A 249 8.57 5.28 2.65
CA ARG A 249 9.87 5.90 2.40
C ARG A 249 10.21 5.94 0.91
N MET A 250 10.08 4.80 0.23
CA MET A 250 10.31 4.71 -1.21
C MET A 250 9.33 5.59 -1.98
N MET A 251 8.05 5.52 -1.65
CA MET A 251 7.00 6.28 -2.32
C MET A 251 7.14 7.78 -2.15
N PHE A 252 7.55 8.27 -0.96
CA PHE A 252 7.78 9.71 -0.76
C PHE A 252 9.00 10.18 -1.53
N ARG A 253 10.09 9.42 -1.58
CA ARG A 253 11.23 9.76 -2.44
C ARG A 253 10.85 9.81 -3.91
N ILE A 254 10.07 8.83 -4.38
CA ILE A 254 9.54 8.80 -5.76
C ILE A 254 8.62 10.00 -6.00
N LEU A 255 7.67 10.28 -5.10
CA LEU A 255 6.75 11.41 -5.24
C LEU A 255 7.50 12.74 -5.32
N LEU A 256 8.50 12.96 -4.47
CA LEU A 256 9.23 14.21 -4.40
C LEU A 256 10.27 14.38 -5.51
N GLU A 257 10.98 13.33 -5.87
CA GLU A 257 12.20 13.43 -6.68
C GLU A 257 12.25 12.47 -7.88
N GLY A 258 11.34 11.50 -7.98
CA GLY A 258 11.33 10.50 -9.04
C GLY A 258 11.28 11.11 -10.44
N ARG A 259 12.09 10.57 -11.35
CA ARG A 259 12.24 11.02 -12.74
C ARG A 259 11.64 10.06 -13.74
N GLN A 260 11.48 8.79 -13.38
CA GLN A 260 10.90 7.77 -14.25
C GLN A 260 9.37 7.70 -14.05
N PRO A 261 8.60 7.32 -15.06
CA PRO A 261 7.14 7.24 -14.96
C PRO A 261 6.63 6.10 -14.08
N VAL A 262 7.47 5.10 -13.80
CA VAL A 262 7.10 3.93 -13.00
C VAL A 262 8.28 3.37 -12.23
N TYR A 263 8.03 2.93 -11.00
CA TYR A 263 9.00 2.25 -10.13
C TYR A 263 8.38 1.04 -9.45
N ASN A 264 9.19 0.00 -9.28
CA ASN A 264 8.89 -1.05 -8.33
C ASN A 264 9.10 -0.53 -6.90
N VAL A 265 8.21 -0.95 -6.01
CA VAL A 265 8.27 -0.69 -4.57
C VAL A 265 8.12 -2.02 -3.85
N GLY A 266 9.23 -2.61 -3.47
CA GLY A 266 9.30 -3.94 -2.87
C GLY A 266 10.24 -4.00 -1.69
N GLY A 267 10.02 -4.98 -0.82
CA GLY A 267 10.94 -5.32 0.27
C GLY A 267 12.01 -6.31 -0.18
N ASN A 268 12.92 -6.60 0.73
CA ASN A 268 14.01 -7.56 0.52
C ASN A 268 13.67 -8.99 1.01
N SER A 269 12.48 -9.22 1.54
CA SER A 269 12.06 -10.50 2.11
C SER A 269 11.13 -11.22 1.16
N THR A 270 11.61 -12.32 0.57
CA THR A 270 10.80 -13.25 -0.23
C THR A 270 10.53 -14.50 0.59
N LEU A 271 9.27 -14.73 0.95
CA LEU A 271 8.83 -15.81 1.81
C LEU A 271 7.64 -16.55 1.19
N SER A 272 7.56 -17.86 1.43
CA SER A 272 6.35 -18.62 1.12
C SER A 272 5.23 -18.28 2.11
N ILE A 273 4.01 -18.49 1.69
CA ILE A 273 2.84 -18.34 2.58
C ILE A 273 2.96 -19.26 3.80
N LEU A 274 3.49 -20.48 3.62
CA LEU A 274 3.77 -21.42 4.72
C LEU A 274 4.82 -20.83 5.69
N ASN A 275 5.93 -20.32 5.19
CA ASN A 275 6.96 -19.72 6.07
C ASN A 275 6.41 -18.57 6.90
N VAL A 276 5.50 -17.74 6.33
CA VAL A 276 4.84 -16.68 7.09
C VAL A 276 3.95 -17.25 8.19
N ALA A 277 3.14 -18.28 7.89
CA ALA A 277 2.30 -18.94 8.89
C ALA A 277 3.13 -19.56 10.02
N GLU A 278 4.23 -20.25 9.68
CA GLU A 278 5.14 -20.85 10.66
C GLU A 278 5.82 -19.80 11.55
N LYS A 279 6.24 -18.66 11.00
CA LYS A 279 6.80 -17.56 11.78
C LYS A 279 5.78 -17.01 12.78
N ILE A 280 4.53 -16.77 12.34
CA ILE A 280 3.43 -16.32 13.22
C ILE A 280 3.13 -17.39 14.26
N GLY A 281 3.05 -18.66 13.87
CA GLY A 281 2.80 -19.79 14.77
C GLY A 281 3.84 -19.87 15.88
N ARG A 282 5.13 -19.71 15.55
CA ARG A 282 6.21 -19.69 16.55
C ARG A 282 6.13 -18.47 17.49
N MET A 283 5.83 -17.29 16.95
CA MET A 283 5.76 -16.05 17.75
C MET A 283 4.58 -16.04 18.73
N LEU A 284 3.47 -16.70 18.37
CA LEU A 284 2.25 -16.75 19.18
C LEU A 284 2.05 -18.10 19.91
N ASP A 285 3.00 -19.02 19.76
CA ASP A 285 2.95 -20.37 20.34
C ASP A 285 1.65 -21.11 20.00
N VAL A 286 1.38 -21.24 18.68
CA VAL A 286 0.21 -21.93 18.15
C VAL A 286 0.58 -22.88 17.01
N PRO A 287 -0.15 -24.01 16.84
CA PRO A 287 0.11 -24.96 15.76
C PRO A 287 -0.27 -24.41 14.39
N VAL A 288 0.51 -24.80 13.38
CA VAL A 288 0.23 -24.55 11.96
C VAL A 288 -0.16 -25.87 11.30
N ARG A 289 -1.28 -25.88 10.59
CA ARG A 289 -1.82 -27.06 9.91
C ARG A 289 -1.91 -26.81 8.41
N VAL A 290 -1.37 -27.73 7.62
CA VAL A 290 -1.50 -27.78 6.18
C VAL A 290 -2.47 -28.93 5.83
N PRO A 291 -3.58 -28.68 5.10
CA PRO A 291 -4.51 -29.75 4.73
C PRO A 291 -3.83 -30.78 3.80
N GLU A 292 -4.13 -32.07 4.01
CA GLU A 292 -3.57 -33.14 3.18
C GLU A 292 -3.98 -33.04 1.69
N ASP A 293 -5.24 -32.68 1.44
CA ASP A 293 -5.84 -32.52 0.11
C ASP A 293 -5.77 -31.08 -0.42
N ALA A 294 -4.83 -30.28 0.08
CA ALA A 294 -4.70 -28.87 -0.29
C ALA A 294 -4.39 -28.69 -1.79
N ARG A 295 -5.23 -27.90 -2.47
CA ARG A 295 -5.07 -27.53 -3.88
C ARG A 295 -4.67 -26.06 -3.99
N PRO A 296 -3.87 -25.69 -5.03
CA PRO A 296 -3.54 -24.28 -5.27
C PRO A 296 -4.79 -23.43 -5.44
N LEU A 297 -4.79 -22.24 -4.87
CA LEU A 297 -5.89 -21.28 -5.00
C LEU A 297 -5.96 -20.76 -6.45
N ALA A 298 -7.12 -20.90 -7.08
CA ALA A 298 -7.33 -20.46 -8.46
C ALA A 298 -7.06 -18.95 -8.62
N GLY A 299 -6.29 -18.58 -9.65
CA GLY A 299 -5.96 -17.21 -9.99
C GLY A 299 -4.97 -16.53 -9.01
N ALA A 300 -4.48 -17.21 -7.98
CA ALA A 300 -3.39 -16.68 -7.17
C ALA A 300 -2.06 -16.80 -7.95
N PRO A 301 -1.22 -15.75 -8.05
CA PRO A 301 0.08 -15.87 -8.70
C PRO A 301 0.97 -16.85 -7.92
N ALA A 302 1.76 -17.69 -8.62
CA ALA A 302 2.65 -18.65 -7.97
C ALA A 302 3.79 -17.93 -7.23
N HIS A 303 4.48 -17.04 -7.92
CA HIS A 303 5.59 -16.26 -7.36
C HIS A 303 5.50 -14.82 -7.85
N VAL A 304 5.82 -13.88 -6.98
CA VAL A 304 5.91 -12.44 -7.31
C VAL A 304 7.12 -11.86 -6.61
N THR A 305 8.16 -11.60 -7.40
CA THR A 305 9.38 -10.92 -6.96
C THR A 305 9.63 -9.69 -7.83
N LEU A 306 10.19 -8.64 -7.25
CA LEU A 306 10.41 -7.36 -7.94
C LEU A 306 11.89 -7.06 -8.06
N ASP A 307 12.32 -6.67 -9.25
CA ASP A 307 13.65 -6.07 -9.47
C ASP A 307 13.61 -4.62 -8.98
N MET A 308 14.44 -4.30 -8.00
CA MET A 308 14.52 -2.97 -7.38
C MET A 308 15.65 -2.10 -7.96
N SER A 309 16.32 -2.54 -9.02
CA SER A 309 17.51 -1.89 -9.57
C SER A 309 17.25 -0.45 -10.04
N ARG A 310 16.07 -0.18 -10.63
CA ARG A 310 15.67 1.18 -11.05
C ARG A 310 15.64 2.13 -9.87
N TYR A 311 14.96 1.76 -8.80
CA TYR A 311 14.91 2.56 -7.59
C TYR A 311 16.30 2.75 -6.98
N GLN A 312 17.06 1.66 -6.84
CA GLN A 312 18.40 1.71 -6.25
C GLN A 312 19.40 2.55 -7.05
N THR A 313 19.31 2.52 -8.38
CA THR A 313 20.15 3.33 -9.25
C THR A 313 19.89 4.82 -9.05
N GLU A 314 18.65 5.23 -8.87
CA GLU A 314 18.28 6.64 -8.73
C GLU A 314 18.42 7.16 -7.31
N PHE A 315 18.04 6.34 -6.32
CA PHE A 315 17.94 6.77 -4.92
C PHE A 315 18.98 6.12 -3.99
N GLY A 316 19.79 5.20 -4.49
CA GLY A 316 20.74 4.44 -3.68
C GLY A 316 20.12 3.24 -2.96
N PRO A 317 20.94 2.44 -2.29
CA PRO A 317 20.49 1.26 -1.56
C PRO A 317 19.63 1.64 -0.36
N LEU A 318 18.69 0.74 0.00
CA LEU A 318 17.84 0.88 1.17
C LEU A 318 18.28 -0.07 2.29
N ARG A 319 18.26 0.42 3.51
CA ARG A 319 18.25 -0.42 4.70
C ARG A 319 16.80 -0.71 5.06
N TYR A 320 16.39 -1.94 4.86
CA TYR A 320 15.03 -2.38 5.15
C TYR A 320 14.86 -2.76 6.61
N ILE A 321 13.65 -2.59 7.13
CA ILE A 321 13.21 -3.29 8.34
C ILE A 321 13.14 -4.79 8.00
N ASP A 322 13.81 -5.63 8.78
CA ASP A 322 13.75 -7.07 8.58
C ASP A 322 12.33 -7.61 8.84
N PHE A 323 12.00 -8.73 8.18
CA PHE A 323 10.64 -9.25 8.21
C PHE A 323 10.17 -9.60 9.63
N ASP A 324 11.03 -10.18 10.45
CA ASP A 324 10.65 -10.63 11.80
C ASP A 324 10.40 -9.43 12.72
N THR A 325 11.23 -8.39 12.65
CA THR A 325 10.99 -7.14 13.37
C THR A 325 9.66 -6.48 12.95
N GLY A 326 9.40 -6.41 11.65
CA GLY A 326 8.14 -5.86 11.13
C GLY A 326 6.94 -6.74 11.52
N LEU A 327 7.10 -8.07 11.53
CA LEU A 327 6.07 -9.01 11.91
C LEU A 327 5.73 -8.89 13.41
N HIS A 328 6.72 -8.79 14.29
CA HIS A 328 6.49 -8.54 15.73
C HIS A 328 5.65 -7.29 15.94
N ARG A 329 6.02 -6.16 15.34
CA ARG A 329 5.25 -4.91 15.45
C ARG A 329 3.82 -5.06 14.93
N THR A 330 3.63 -5.86 13.87
CA THR A 330 2.31 -6.11 13.30
C THR A 330 1.45 -6.97 14.25
N ILE A 331 2.03 -8.00 14.85
CA ILE A 331 1.36 -8.86 15.84
C ILE A 331 0.98 -8.04 17.08
N ASP A 332 1.90 -7.26 17.63
CA ASP A 332 1.65 -6.39 18.79
C ASP A 332 0.49 -5.42 18.55
N TRP A 333 0.44 -4.87 17.32
CA TRP A 333 -0.69 -4.05 16.89
C TRP A 333 -2.02 -4.82 16.94
N HIS A 334 -2.07 -6.06 16.44
CA HIS A 334 -3.27 -6.88 16.44
C HIS A 334 -3.71 -7.29 17.84
N LEU A 335 -2.77 -7.69 18.71
CA LEU A 335 -3.05 -8.05 20.10
C LEU A 335 -3.74 -6.92 20.86
N LEU A 336 -3.24 -5.68 20.72
CA LEU A 336 -3.83 -4.50 21.37
C LEU A 336 -5.25 -4.15 20.87
N HIS A 337 -5.61 -4.56 19.64
CA HIS A 337 -6.92 -4.25 19.08
C HIS A 337 -7.94 -5.37 19.27
N THR A 338 -7.48 -6.58 19.51
CA THR A 338 -8.33 -7.73 19.76
C THR A 338 -8.76 -7.76 21.23
N THR A 339 -7.86 -7.42 22.16
CA THR A 339 -8.15 -7.33 23.60
C THR A 339 -9.03 -6.14 23.99
N ALA A 340 -9.08 -5.06 23.19
CA ALA A 340 -9.93 -3.90 23.46
C ALA A 340 -11.42 -4.11 23.11
N LYS A 341 -11.80 -5.28 22.54
CA LYS A 341 -13.19 -5.64 22.19
C LYS A 341 -13.77 -6.77 23.05
N ALA A 342 -13.01 -7.33 23.97
CA ALA A 342 -13.43 -8.26 24.99
C ALA A 342 -13.69 -7.52 26.33
#